data_15d3c7f66871d28703d3c143b8c48efe
#
_entry.id   15d3c7f66871d28703d3c143b8c48efe
#
_cell.length_a   1.000
_cell.length_b   1.000
_cell.length_c   1.000
_cell.angle_alpha   90.00
_cell.angle_beta   90.00
_cell.angle_gamma   90.00
#
_symmetry.space_group_name_H-M   'P 1'
#
loop_
_entity.id
_entity.type
_entity.pdbx_description
1 polymer ?
#
loop_
_entity_poly.entity_id
_entity_poly.type
_entity_poly.pdbx_seq_one_letter_code
_entity_poly.pdbx_strand_id
1 'polypeptide(L)'
;MDFIEFCRSHGILINDLPPLGVWKRFPTEDHPRSKNGAVKYMGDVGFVQNHATATVVSIWKPDSPITTKVKSTYLASIRSAEDEQKKKQHQAMQRAVGMLNGSGLSTHPYLEAKGFPDEQGNVLWQDGKPVLLIPMRVGGNLVGLQQIDEDGGKKFLYGQRTSNAVFTFDNKGMNVLCEGYATALSVRLAFKQMKQRYTLHVCFSAGNMAKVAAGLEPGLLIADNDASGTGQRVAEESGWKYWLSDRIQEDCNDYHQRVGLFGLTQSLTRSMLGRSAESSAHR
;
A
#
# COMPACT_ATOMS: atom_id res chain seq x y z
N MET A 1 6.74 -0.89 36.38
CA MET A 1 6.77 -1.92 35.31
C MET A 1 7.79 -1.51 34.27
N ASP A 2 8.78 -2.38 33.96
CA ASP A 2 9.73 -2.08 32.88
C ASP A 2 9.11 -2.27 31.49
N PHE A 3 9.84 -1.87 30.42
CA PHE A 3 9.28 -1.91 29.08
C PHE A 3 9.13 -3.34 28.52
N ILE A 4 9.98 -4.28 28.92
CA ILE A 4 9.88 -5.69 28.50
C ILE A 4 8.65 -6.33 29.13
N GLU A 5 8.43 -6.09 30.45
CA GLU A 5 7.22 -6.53 31.13
C GLU A 5 5.96 -5.94 30.53
N PHE A 6 5.98 -4.66 30.14
CA PHE A 6 4.87 -4.02 29.44
C PHE A 6 4.60 -4.67 28.08
N CYS A 7 5.63 -5.01 27.31
CA CYS A 7 5.44 -5.73 26.06
C CYS A 7 4.81 -7.11 26.28
N ARG A 8 5.27 -7.84 27.30
CA ARG A 8 4.73 -9.17 27.65
C ARG A 8 3.28 -9.09 28.12
N SER A 9 2.91 -8.06 28.88
CA SER A 9 1.51 -7.86 29.30
C SER A 9 0.55 -7.62 28.13
N HIS A 10 1.10 -7.27 26.96
CA HIS A 10 0.35 -7.15 25.68
C HIS A 10 0.50 -8.41 24.81
N GLY A 11 0.93 -9.54 25.39
CA GLY A 11 1.09 -10.81 24.68
C GLY A 11 2.23 -10.83 23.66
N ILE A 12 3.24 -9.97 23.79
CA ILE A 12 4.39 -9.96 22.86
C ILE A 12 5.56 -10.74 23.47
N LEU A 13 6.06 -11.73 22.73
CA LEU A 13 7.18 -12.56 23.12
C LEU A 13 8.50 -11.84 22.84
N ILE A 14 9.01 -11.13 23.84
CA ILE A 14 10.25 -10.35 23.77
C ILE A 14 11.14 -10.65 24.96
N ASN A 15 12.44 -10.84 24.73
CA ASN A 15 13.43 -11.09 25.77
C ASN A 15 14.41 -9.92 25.96
N ASP A 16 14.74 -9.20 24.89
CA ASP A 16 15.68 -8.10 24.87
C ASP A 16 15.04 -6.83 24.31
N LEU A 17 15.53 -5.68 24.76
CA LEU A 17 15.08 -4.39 24.22
C LEU A 17 15.40 -4.30 22.72
N PRO A 18 14.43 -3.86 21.89
CA PRO A 18 14.70 -3.59 20.49
C PRO A 18 15.64 -2.39 20.35
N PRO A 19 16.30 -2.24 19.16
CA PRO A 19 17.07 -1.04 18.86
C PRO A 19 16.24 0.23 19.06
N LEU A 20 16.84 1.24 19.65
CA LEU A 20 16.18 2.52 19.94
C LEU A 20 15.63 3.17 18.66
N GLY A 21 14.42 3.66 18.75
CA GLY A 21 13.79 4.44 17.70
C GLY A 21 13.26 3.66 16.49
N VAL A 22 13.45 2.34 16.45
CA VAL A 22 13.06 1.50 15.30
C VAL A 22 11.90 0.59 15.67
N TRP A 23 10.89 0.52 14.80
CA TRP A 23 9.86 -0.51 14.94
C TRP A 23 10.44 -1.88 14.60
N LYS A 24 10.30 -2.83 15.53
CA LYS A 24 10.70 -4.23 15.33
C LYS A 24 9.51 -5.15 15.53
N ARG A 25 9.43 -6.18 14.71
CA ARG A 25 8.39 -7.19 14.79
C ARG A 25 8.82 -8.37 15.64
N PHE A 26 7.90 -8.84 16.48
CA PHE A 26 8.09 -9.96 17.42
C PHE A 26 6.94 -10.95 17.30
N PRO A 27 7.15 -12.23 17.67
CA PRO A 27 6.07 -13.17 17.86
C PRO A 27 5.13 -12.73 18.98
N THR A 28 3.90 -13.24 18.95
CA THR A 28 2.90 -13.02 20.00
C THR A 28 2.48 -14.36 20.60
N GLU A 29 1.93 -14.35 21.81
CA GLU A 29 1.44 -15.56 22.49
C GLU A 29 0.40 -16.30 21.64
N ASP A 30 -0.51 -15.56 21.00
CA ASP A 30 -1.57 -16.09 20.13
C ASP A 30 -1.03 -16.71 18.85
N HIS A 31 0.13 -16.21 18.36
CA HIS A 31 0.75 -16.62 17.11
C HIS A 31 2.28 -16.71 17.25
N PRO A 32 2.79 -17.73 17.95
CA PRO A 32 4.23 -17.83 18.24
C PRO A 32 5.13 -18.03 17.02
N ARG A 33 4.55 -18.45 15.89
CA ARG A 33 5.27 -18.67 14.62
C ARG A 33 5.20 -17.48 13.67
N SER A 34 4.44 -16.43 13.98
CA SER A 34 4.28 -15.23 13.17
C SER A 34 4.69 -13.97 13.93
N LYS A 35 5.10 -12.92 13.23
CA LYS A 35 5.58 -11.66 13.84
C LYS A 35 4.45 -10.62 13.90
N ASN A 36 3.38 -10.93 14.65
CA ASN A 36 2.21 -10.05 14.78
C ASN A 36 2.39 -8.91 15.80
N GLY A 37 3.37 -9.01 16.69
CA GLY A 37 3.72 -7.95 17.62
C GLY A 37 4.59 -6.88 16.95
N ALA A 38 4.32 -5.61 17.19
CA ALA A 38 5.17 -4.50 16.80
C ALA A 38 5.57 -3.70 18.03
N VAL A 39 6.87 -3.47 18.20
CA VAL A 39 7.44 -2.79 19.35
C VAL A 39 8.41 -1.72 18.89
N LYS A 40 8.31 -0.52 19.47
CA LYS A 40 9.29 0.56 19.31
C LYS A 40 9.65 1.12 20.67
N TYR A 41 10.93 1.04 21.00
CA TYR A 41 11.46 1.58 22.27
C TYR A 41 12.22 2.88 22.02
N MET A 42 11.91 3.88 22.81
CA MET A 42 12.42 5.24 22.66
C MET A 42 13.23 5.68 23.90
N GLY A 43 13.50 4.78 24.86
CA GLY A 43 14.21 5.06 26.11
C GLY A 43 13.28 5.62 27.21
N ASP A 44 12.57 6.70 26.93
CA ASP A 44 11.61 7.38 27.84
C ASP A 44 10.15 7.16 27.48
N VAL A 45 9.90 6.49 26.39
CA VAL A 45 8.58 6.05 25.96
C VAL A 45 8.74 4.78 25.11
N GLY A 46 7.78 3.90 25.21
CA GLY A 46 7.70 2.71 24.36
C GLY A 46 6.33 2.60 23.72
N PHE A 47 6.29 2.03 22.54
CA PHE A 47 5.08 1.79 21.76
C PHE A 47 4.96 0.30 21.49
N VAL A 48 3.79 -0.24 21.77
CA VAL A 48 3.51 -1.67 21.66
C VAL A 48 2.19 -1.87 20.96
N GLN A 49 2.16 -2.74 19.98
CA GLN A 49 0.94 -3.13 19.28
C GLN A 49 0.96 -4.64 18.99
N ASN A 50 -0.05 -5.35 19.47
CA ASN A 50 -0.32 -6.72 19.06
C ASN A 50 -1.40 -6.67 17.97
N HIS A 51 -1.02 -6.86 16.71
CA HIS A 51 -1.94 -6.79 15.57
C HIS A 51 -2.96 -7.93 15.52
N ALA A 52 -2.80 -8.98 16.36
CA ALA A 52 -3.79 -10.05 16.46
C ALA A 52 -4.95 -9.68 17.40
N THR A 53 -4.68 -8.86 18.43
CA THR A 53 -5.66 -8.58 19.50
C THR A 53 -6.04 -7.10 19.64
N ALA A 54 -5.23 -6.18 19.09
CA ALA A 54 -5.45 -4.74 19.26
C ALA A 54 -5.20 -3.94 17.98
N THR A 55 -6.14 -3.06 17.66
CA THR A 55 -6.03 -2.08 16.56
C THR A 55 -5.26 -0.82 16.96
N VAL A 56 -5.11 -0.56 18.28
CA VAL A 56 -4.52 0.66 18.84
C VAL A 56 -3.13 0.36 19.40
N VAL A 57 -2.22 1.34 19.23
CA VAL A 57 -0.87 1.30 19.83
C VAL A 57 -0.95 1.66 21.32
N SER A 58 -0.46 0.79 22.18
CA SER A 58 -0.30 1.04 23.60
C SER A 58 1.01 1.79 23.87
N ILE A 59 0.98 2.75 24.78
CA ILE A 59 2.12 3.60 25.10
C ILE A 59 2.61 3.31 26.52
N TRP A 60 3.89 2.94 26.65
CA TRP A 60 4.58 2.81 27.92
C TRP A 60 5.38 4.06 28.25
N LYS A 61 5.41 4.44 29.53
CA LYS A 61 6.29 5.48 30.08
C LYS A 61 6.91 4.96 31.38
N PRO A 62 8.21 5.24 31.65
CA PRO A 62 8.84 4.87 32.91
C PRO A 62 8.30 5.70 34.08
N ASP A 63 8.30 5.11 35.26
CA ASP A 63 7.85 5.76 36.49
C ASP A 63 8.85 6.81 37.00
N SER A 64 10.07 6.85 36.48
CA SER A 64 11.14 7.79 36.88
C SER A 64 11.65 8.61 35.71
N PRO A 65 11.99 9.91 35.90
CA PRO A 65 12.51 10.76 34.84
C PRO A 65 13.88 10.29 34.35
N ILE A 66 14.08 10.27 33.05
CA ILE A 66 15.32 9.81 32.41
C ILE A 66 16.38 10.91 32.44
N THR A 67 17.64 10.50 32.69
CA THR A 67 18.77 11.42 32.74
C THR A 67 19.08 12.05 31.36
N THR A 68 19.57 13.28 31.39
CA THR A 68 19.90 14.06 30.17
C THR A 68 20.86 13.32 29.21
N LYS A 69 21.77 12.50 29.76
CA LYS A 69 22.74 11.70 28.99
C LYS A 69 22.06 10.59 28.18
N VAL A 70 21.08 9.89 28.74
CA VAL A 70 20.30 8.85 28.03
C VAL A 70 19.48 9.49 26.93
N LYS A 71 18.92 10.69 27.18
CA LYS A 71 18.14 11.45 26.19
C LYS A 71 18.99 11.90 24.99
N SER A 72 20.24 12.32 25.20
CA SER A 72 21.13 12.73 24.10
C SER A 72 21.56 11.55 23.23
N THR A 73 21.95 10.42 23.83
CA THR A 73 22.30 9.17 23.10
C THR A 73 21.13 8.66 22.27
N TYR A 74 19.93 8.74 22.84
CA TYR A 74 18.70 8.38 22.18
C TYR A 74 18.41 9.25 20.95
N LEU A 75 18.47 10.58 21.07
CA LEU A 75 18.29 11.50 19.94
C LEU A 75 19.34 11.26 18.82
N ALA A 76 20.57 10.94 19.21
CA ALA A 76 21.62 10.58 18.26
C ALA A 76 21.29 9.28 17.49
N SER A 77 20.76 8.26 18.18
CA SER A 77 20.39 6.99 17.53
C SER A 77 19.19 7.14 16.59
N ILE A 78 18.21 7.99 16.93
CA ILE A 78 17.09 8.32 16.01
C ILE A 78 17.64 8.98 14.74
N ARG A 79 18.47 10.03 14.91
CA ARG A 79 19.05 10.74 13.75
C ARG A 79 19.84 9.79 12.86
N SER A 80 20.66 8.93 13.46
CA SER A 80 21.43 7.93 12.69
C SER A 80 20.52 6.96 11.93
N ALA A 81 19.43 6.48 12.56
CA ALA A 81 18.47 5.60 11.90
C ALA A 81 17.70 6.31 10.76
N GLU A 82 17.34 7.58 10.97
CA GLU A 82 16.70 8.41 9.94
C GLU A 82 17.64 8.66 8.76
N ASP A 83 18.91 8.96 9.03
CA ASP A 83 19.91 9.21 8.00
C ASP A 83 20.23 7.94 7.21
N GLU A 84 20.31 6.78 7.88
CA GLU A 84 20.45 5.50 7.20
C GLU A 84 19.23 5.19 6.31
N GLN A 85 18.02 5.45 6.81
CA GLN A 85 16.79 5.28 6.03
C GLN A 85 16.77 6.21 4.80
N LYS A 86 17.12 7.48 4.96
CA LYS A 86 17.25 8.45 3.84
C LYS A 86 18.27 7.98 2.81
N LYS A 87 19.43 7.47 3.26
CA LYS A 87 20.46 6.91 2.39
C LYS A 87 19.95 5.72 1.58
N LYS A 88 19.24 4.78 2.22
CA LYS A 88 18.62 3.64 1.53
C LYS A 88 17.58 4.10 0.49
N GLN A 89 16.73 5.08 0.85
CA GLN A 89 15.74 5.64 -0.07
C GLN A 89 16.41 6.33 -1.27
N HIS A 90 17.47 7.10 -1.04
CA HIS A 90 18.23 7.73 -2.12
C HIS A 90 18.87 6.71 -3.07
N GLN A 91 19.49 5.65 -2.54
CA GLN A 91 20.05 4.57 -3.34
C GLN A 91 18.96 3.81 -4.14
N ALA A 92 17.80 3.59 -3.55
CA ALA A 92 16.68 2.97 -4.25
C ALA A 92 16.15 3.86 -5.39
N MET A 93 16.05 5.16 -5.15
CA MET A 93 15.67 6.15 -6.18
C MET A 93 16.67 6.18 -7.33
N GLN A 94 17.99 6.20 -7.05
CA GLN A 94 19.01 6.14 -8.10
C GLN A 94 18.90 4.86 -8.94
N ARG A 95 18.68 3.70 -8.30
CA ARG A 95 18.43 2.44 -9.03
C ARG A 95 17.17 2.54 -9.89
N ALA A 96 16.08 3.12 -9.37
CA ALA A 96 14.85 3.33 -10.12
C ALA A 96 15.09 4.18 -11.38
N VAL A 97 15.85 5.26 -11.29
CA VAL A 97 16.24 6.09 -12.43
C VAL A 97 17.03 5.27 -13.46
N GLY A 98 18.05 4.52 -13.01
CA GLY A 98 18.85 3.67 -13.90
C GLY A 98 18.01 2.63 -14.64
N MET A 99 17.10 1.95 -13.94
CA MET A 99 16.21 0.96 -14.54
C MET A 99 15.25 1.58 -15.57
N LEU A 100 14.66 2.74 -15.26
CA LEU A 100 13.77 3.45 -16.20
C LEU A 100 14.54 3.93 -17.44
N ASN A 101 15.76 4.44 -17.28
CA ASN A 101 16.59 4.86 -18.40
C ASN A 101 17.02 3.69 -19.29
N GLY A 102 17.16 2.48 -18.74
CA GLY A 102 17.44 1.26 -19.48
C GLY A 102 16.20 0.55 -20.04
N SER A 103 14.98 1.03 -19.74
CA SER A 103 13.74 0.45 -20.23
C SER A 103 13.26 1.11 -21.51
N GLY A 104 12.40 0.38 -22.24
CA GLY A 104 11.68 0.91 -23.41
C GLY A 104 10.17 0.71 -23.27
N LEU A 105 9.39 1.45 -24.04
CA LEU A 105 7.95 1.20 -24.13
C LEU A 105 7.70 -0.07 -24.96
N SER A 106 7.04 -1.06 -24.36
CA SER A 106 6.70 -2.32 -25.00
C SER A 106 5.48 -2.94 -24.36
N THR A 107 4.86 -3.90 -25.05
CA THR A 107 3.89 -4.84 -24.46
C THR A 107 4.59 -5.76 -23.46
N HIS A 108 3.82 -6.40 -22.58
CA HIS A 108 4.36 -7.28 -21.56
C HIS A 108 3.40 -8.46 -21.29
N PRO A 109 3.89 -9.71 -21.07
CA PRO A 109 3.03 -10.88 -20.85
C PRO A 109 2.01 -10.70 -19.71
N TYR A 110 2.40 -10.04 -18.64
CA TYR A 110 1.47 -9.68 -17.56
C TYR A 110 0.30 -8.82 -18.03
N LEU A 111 0.54 -7.84 -18.91
CA LEU A 111 -0.52 -6.97 -19.45
C LEU A 111 -1.47 -7.76 -20.34
N GLU A 112 -0.93 -8.64 -21.18
CA GLU A 112 -1.72 -9.55 -22.00
C GLU A 112 -2.60 -10.48 -21.15
N ALA A 113 -2.03 -11.13 -20.11
CA ALA A 113 -2.76 -11.98 -19.18
C ALA A 113 -3.86 -11.22 -18.41
N LYS A 114 -3.67 -9.92 -18.19
CA LYS A 114 -4.66 -9.03 -17.55
C LYS A 114 -5.68 -8.42 -18.52
N GLY A 115 -5.68 -8.84 -19.81
CA GLY A 115 -6.65 -8.43 -20.81
C GLY A 115 -6.28 -7.13 -21.56
N PHE A 116 -5.01 -6.73 -21.55
CA PHE A 116 -4.49 -5.52 -22.19
C PHE A 116 -3.32 -5.83 -23.13
N PRO A 117 -3.52 -6.63 -24.21
CA PRO A 117 -2.43 -7.07 -25.09
C PRO A 117 -1.75 -5.91 -25.84
N ASP A 118 -2.47 -4.82 -26.13
CA ASP A 118 -1.96 -3.65 -26.85
C ASP A 118 -1.44 -2.54 -25.91
N GLU A 119 -1.58 -2.71 -24.58
CA GLU A 119 -1.07 -1.73 -23.62
C GLU A 119 0.44 -1.80 -23.53
N GLN A 120 1.08 -0.64 -23.60
CA GLN A 120 2.53 -0.52 -23.48
C GLN A 120 2.92 0.07 -22.12
N GLY A 121 4.00 -0.44 -21.56
CA GLY A 121 4.60 0.07 -20.34
C GLY A 121 6.12 0.13 -20.44
N ASN A 122 6.78 0.68 -19.42
CA ASN A 122 8.24 0.64 -19.35
C ASN A 122 8.71 -0.79 -19.10
N VAL A 123 9.30 -1.45 -20.08
CA VAL A 123 9.80 -2.82 -19.99
C VAL A 123 11.31 -2.81 -20.02
N LEU A 124 11.91 -3.40 -18.99
CA LEU A 124 13.35 -3.63 -18.87
C LEU A 124 13.64 -5.12 -19.06
N TRP A 125 14.55 -5.45 -19.96
CA TRP A 125 15.01 -6.82 -20.13
C TRP A 125 16.14 -7.13 -19.14
N GLN A 126 15.93 -8.10 -18.26
CA GLN A 126 16.89 -8.58 -17.28
C GLN A 126 17.07 -10.09 -17.44
N ASP A 127 18.30 -10.53 -17.70
CA ASP A 127 18.64 -11.96 -17.90
C ASP A 127 17.72 -12.66 -18.94
N GLY A 128 17.38 -11.96 -20.01
CA GLY A 128 16.52 -12.46 -21.07
C GLY A 128 15.03 -12.46 -20.75
N LYS A 129 14.61 -11.93 -19.60
CA LYS A 129 13.21 -11.85 -19.15
C LYS A 129 12.71 -10.41 -19.13
N PRO A 130 11.48 -10.16 -19.58
CA PRO A 130 10.89 -8.83 -19.50
C PRO A 130 10.42 -8.53 -18.06
N VAL A 131 10.69 -7.33 -17.60
CA VAL A 131 10.21 -6.80 -16.32
C VAL A 131 9.47 -5.50 -16.57
N LEU A 132 8.18 -5.46 -16.27
CA LEU A 132 7.37 -4.25 -16.35
C LEU A 132 7.65 -3.36 -15.14
N LEU A 133 7.99 -2.11 -15.40
CA LEU A 133 8.34 -1.12 -14.37
C LEU A 133 7.21 -0.12 -14.19
N ILE A 134 6.65 -0.06 -12.99
CA ILE A 134 5.65 0.95 -12.63
C ILE A 134 6.30 1.98 -11.71
N PRO A 135 6.53 3.23 -12.19
CA PRO A 135 7.16 4.28 -11.42
C PRO A 135 6.33 4.68 -10.20
N MET A 136 6.97 4.76 -9.03
CA MET A 136 6.35 5.20 -7.80
C MET A 136 6.79 6.62 -7.48
N ARG A 137 5.84 7.54 -7.30
CA ARG A 137 6.11 8.98 -7.10
C ARG A 137 5.43 9.53 -5.85
N VAL A 138 6.09 10.48 -5.22
CA VAL A 138 5.52 11.29 -4.13
C VAL A 138 5.64 12.76 -4.52
N GLY A 139 4.54 13.49 -4.62
CA GLY A 139 4.54 14.88 -5.07
C GLY A 139 5.21 15.07 -6.43
N GLY A 140 5.05 14.13 -7.36
CA GLY A 140 5.68 14.12 -8.69
C GLY A 140 7.11 13.57 -8.73
N ASN A 141 7.83 13.51 -7.61
CA ASN A 141 9.20 13.02 -7.55
C ASN A 141 9.26 11.49 -7.53
N LEU A 142 10.11 10.88 -8.34
CA LEU A 142 10.35 9.45 -8.35
C LEU A 142 10.97 9.03 -7.01
N VAL A 143 10.41 8.01 -6.36
CA VAL A 143 10.89 7.46 -5.09
C VAL A 143 11.21 5.97 -5.14
N GLY A 144 10.78 5.28 -6.20
CA GLY A 144 11.00 3.86 -6.38
C GLY A 144 10.24 3.30 -7.58
N LEU A 145 10.17 1.98 -7.64
CA LEU A 145 9.48 1.22 -8.67
C LEU A 145 8.73 0.03 -8.06
N GLN A 146 7.59 -0.32 -8.64
CA GLN A 146 7.12 -1.70 -8.59
C GLN A 146 7.59 -2.40 -9.87
N GLN A 147 8.23 -3.54 -9.71
CA GLN A 147 8.65 -4.44 -10.76
C GLN A 147 7.63 -5.56 -10.87
N ILE A 148 7.17 -5.88 -12.08
CA ILE A 148 6.24 -6.98 -12.33
C ILE A 148 6.90 -7.90 -13.35
N ASP A 149 7.11 -9.16 -12.99
CA ASP A 149 7.67 -10.17 -13.88
C ASP A 149 6.63 -10.75 -14.86
N GLU A 150 7.06 -11.61 -15.75
CA GLU A 150 6.21 -12.24 -16.78
C GLU A 150 5.04 -13.04 -16.19
N ASP A 151 5.21 -13.64 -15.00
CA ASP A 151 4.21 -14.42 -14.29
C ASP A 151 3.30 -13.59 -13.38
N GLY A 152 3.52 -12.27 -13.32
CA GLY A 152 2.75 -11.34 -12.49
C GLY A 152 3.26 -11.19 -11.06
N GLY A 153 4.43 -11.76 -10.73
CA GLY A 153 5.11 -11.57 -9.46
C GLY A 153 5.54 -10.11 -9.28
N LYS A 154 5.22 -9.54 -8.11
CA LYS A 154 5.44 -8.11 -7.84
C LYS A 154 6.52 -7.91 -6.79
N LYS A 155 7.48 -7.02 -7.07
CA LYS A 155 8.58 -6.68 -6.15
C LYS A 155 8.77 -5.17 -6.08
N PHE A 156 9.22 -4.70 -4.91
CA PHE A 156 9.68 -3.33 -4.72
C PHE A 156 11.20 -3.30 -4.61
N LEU A 157 11.81 -2.16 -4.94
CA LEU A 157 13.23 -1.97 -4.70
C LEU A 157 13.50 -1.92 -3.19
N TYR A 158 14.54 -2.64 -2.77
CA TYR A 158 14.93 -2.64 -1.35
C TYR A 158 15.27 -1.22 -0.88
N GLY A 159 14.68 -0.84 0.25
CA GLY A 159 14.91 0.45 0.90
C GLY A 159 14.15 1.63 0.30
N GLN A 160 13.33 1.45 -0.75
CA GLN A 160 12.54 2.54 -1.32
C GLN A 160 11.46 3.05 -0.37
N ARG A 161 11.03 4.28 -0.58
CA ARG A 161 9.87 4.86 0.07
C ARG A 161 8.60 4.36 -0.61
N THR A 162 7.67 3.77 0.17
CA THR A 162 6.36 3.33 -0.32
C THR A 162 5.23 4.21 0.22
N SER A 163 5.42 4.86 1.37
CA SER A 163 4.41 5.71 2.00
C SER A 163 4.10 6.94 1.17
N ASN A 164 2.81 7.15 0.86
CA ASN A 164 2.27 8.17 -0.03
C ASN A 164 2.79 8.11 -1.48
N ALA A 165 3.42 6.99 -1.87
CA ALA A 165 3.87 6.80 -3.24
C ALA A 165 2.73 6.29 -4.11
N VAL A 166 2.56 6.90 -5.29
CA VAL A 166 1.52 6.55 -6.26
C VAL A 166 2.10 6.49 -7.67
N PHE A 167 1.45 5.72 -8.54
CA PHE A 167 1.50 5.91 -9.98
C PHE A 167 0.19 6.55 -10.43
N THR A 168 0.21 7.55 -11.29
CA THR A 168 -1.00 8.33 -11.61
C THR A 168 -1.25 8.39 -13.10
N PHE A 169 -2.49 8.08 -13.49
CA PHE A 169 -3.07 8.46 -14.79
C PHE A 169 -3.90 9.73 -14.59
N ASP A 170 -3.41 10.87 -15.08
CA ASP A 170 -4.04 12.16 -14.88
C ASP A 170 -4.82 12.62 -16.13
N ASN A 171 -6.13 12.67 -16.03
CA ASN A 171 -7.04 13.23 -17.00
C ASN A 171 -7.87 14.40 -16.40
N LYS A 172 -7.31 15.10 -15.43
CA LYS A 172 -7.85 16.34 -14.85
C LYS A 172 -9.31 16.20 -14.38
N GLY A 173 -9.61 15.17 -13.59
CA GLY A 173 -10.96 14.90 -13.09
C GLY A 173 -10.99 14.44 -11.65
N MET A 174 -12.09 13.78 -11.25
CA MET A 174 -12.26 13.28 -9.89
C MET A 174 -11.14 12.31 -9.48
N ASN A 175 -10.78 12.34 -8.21
CA ASN A 175 -9.81 11.40 -7.66
C ASN A 175 -10.38 9.98 -7.65
N VAL A 176 -9.60 9.03 -8.14
CA VAL A 176 -9.91 7.60 -8.09
C VAL A 176 -8.70 6.88 -7.54
N LEU A 177 -8.88 6.05 -6.52
CA LEU A 177 -7.80 5.30 -5.90
C LEU A 177 -8.01 3.81 -6.10
N CYS A 178 -6.94 3.06 -6.35
CA CYS A 178 -6.93 1.61 -6.38
C CYS A 178 -5.58 1.06 -5.89
N GLU A 179 -5.52 -0.24 -5.59
CA GLU A 179 -4.27 -0.87 -5.17
C GLU A 179 -3.38 -1.26 -6.34
N GLY A 180 -3.95 -1.91 -7.34
CA GLY A 180 -3.22 -2.59 -8.40
C GLY A 180 -3.16 -1.85 -9.74
N TYR A 181 -2.07 -2.08 -10.50
CA TYR A 181 -1.91 -1.48 -11.83
C TYR A 181 -2.94 -2.02 -12.84
N ALA A 182 -3.23 -3.34 -12.84
CA ALA A 182 -4.24 -3.92 -13.73
C ALA A 182 -5.64 -3.41 -13.41
N THR A 183 -5.99 -3.25 -12.13
CA THR A 183 -7.21 -2.59 -11.66
C THR A 183 -7.32 -1.19 -12.26
N ALA A 184 -6.23 -0.40 -12.19
CA ALA A 184 -6.22 0.95 -12.75
C ALA A 184 -6.45 0.95 -14.28
N LEU A 185 -5.90 0.00 -15.02
CA LEU A 185 -6.14 -0.10 -16.47
C LEU A 185 -7.61 -0.39 -16.78
N SER A 186 -8.26 -1.29 -16.03
CA SER A 186 -9.69 -1.60 -16.15
C SER A 186 -10.56 -0.37 -15.90
N VAL A 187 -10.29 0.32 -14.78
CA VAL A 187 -11.00 1.54 -14.40
C VAL A 187 -10.79 2.66 -15.45
N ARG A 188 -9.56 2.82 -15.94
CA ARG A 188 -9.23 3.79 -17.01
C ARG A 188 -10.05 3.56 -18.28
N LEU A 189 -10.21 2.29 -18.71
CA LEU A 189 -11.06 1.96 -19.87
C LEU A 189 -12.54 2.29 -19.61
N ALA A 190 -13.07 1.93 -18.46
CA ALA A 190 -14.46 2.21 -18.09
C ALA A 190 -14.73 3.73 -18.05
N PHE A 191 -13.83 4.51 -17.46
CA PHE A 191 -13.96 5.97 -17.41
C PHE A 191 -13.85 6.62 -18.79
N LYS A 192 -12.99 6.09 -19.67
CA LYS A 192 -12.93 6.52 -21.07
C LYS A 192 -14.28 6.25 -21.79
N GLN A 193 -14.88 5.08 -21.61
CA GLN A 193 -16.19 4.75 -22.18
C GLN A 193 -17.30 5.66 -21.65
N MET A 194 -17.27 6.01 -20.37
CA MET A 194 -18.20 6.97 -19.75
C MET A 194 -17.94 8.42 -20.14
N LYS A 195 -16.84 8.71 -20.84
CA LYS A 195 -16.34 10.08 -21.09
C LYS A 195 -16.16 10.89 -19.80
N GLN A 196 -15.90 10.19 -18.70
CA GLN A 196 -15.68 10.78 -17.38
C GLN A 196 -14.21 11.18 -17.20
N ARG A 197 -13.96 12.40 -16.72
CA ARG A 197 -12.61 12.83 -16.33
C ARG A 197 -12.23 12.24 -14.98
N TYR A 198 -10.96 11.91 -14.82
CA TYR A 198 -10.41 11.27 -13.62
C TYR A 198 -8.96 11.69 -13.36
N THR A 199 -8.52 11.55 -12.12
CA THR A 199 -7.13 11.47 -11.71
C THR A 199 -7.01 10.17 -10.93
N LEU A 200 -6.49 9.11 -11.59
CA LEU A 200 -6.49 7.74 -11.09
C LEU A 200 -5.12 7.39 -10.52
N HIS A 201 -5.08 7.07 -9.23
CA HIS A 201 -3.88 6.75 -8.47
C HIS A 201 -3.81 5.27 -8.15
N VAL A 202 -2.74 4.61 -8.57
CA VAL A 202 -2.35 3.28 -8.10
C VAL A 202 -1.56 3.45 -6.80
N CYS A 203 -2.07 2.91 -5.71
CA CYS A 203 -1.52 3.08 -4.36
C CYS A 203 -0.64 1.92 -3.88
N PHE A 204 -0.59 0.80 -4.61
CA PHE A 204 0.24 -0.38 -4.37
C PHE A 204 -0.09 -1.20 -3.11
N SER A 205 -0.94 -0.71 -2.22
CA SER A 205 -1.49 -1.44 -1.07
C SER A 205 -2.67 -0.70 -0.44
N ALA A 206 -3.57 -1.42 0.25
CA ALA A 206 -4.69 -0.83 1.00
C ALA A 206 -4.22 0.17 2.07
N GLY A 207 -3.16 -0.17 2.82
CA GLY A 207 -2.64 0.73 3.85
C GLY A 207 -2.02 2.02 3.31
N ASN A 208 -1.47 2.01 2.08
CA ASN A 208 -1.01 3.23 1.42
C ASN A 208 -2.19 4.00 0.80
N MET A 209 -3.20 3.30 0.30
CA MET A 209 -4.43 3.89 -0.23
C MET A 209 -5.13 4.74 0.84
N ALA A 210 -5.23 4.25 2.08
CA ALA A 210 -5.76 5.03 3.22
C ALA A 210 -4.98 6.34 3.44
N LYS A 211 -3.64 6.29 3.38
CA LYS A 211 -2.79 7.47 3.56
C LYS A 211 -2.96 8.50 2.43
N VAL A 212 -3.07 8.01 1.19
CA VAL A 212 -3.28 8.86 0.01
C VAL A 212 -4.66 9.50 0.07
N ALA A 213 -5.70 8.72 0.42
CA ALA A 213 -7.06 9.21 0.58
C ALA A 213 -7.16 10.36 1.59
N ALA A 214 -6.44 10.26 2.72
CA ALA A 214 -6.44 11.31 3.76
C ALA A 214 -5.88 12.67 3.28
N GLY A 215 -5.14 12.70 2.18
CA GLY A 215 -4.53 13.92 1.62
C GLY A 215 -5.20 14.46 0.35
N LEU A 216 -6.31 13.87 -0.09
CA LEU A 216 -6.99 14.24 -1.32
C LEU A 216 -8.47 14.56 -1.08
N GLU A 217 -9.05 15.36 -1.97
CA GLU A 217 -10.51 15.56 -2.01
C GLU A 217 -11.22 14.23 -2.32
N PRO A 218 -12.30 13.89 -1.61
CA PRO A 218 -13.03 12.64 -1.79
C PRO A 218 -13.50 12.40 -3.22
N GLY A 219 -13.32 11.16 -3.69
CA GLY A 219 -13.74 10.71 -5.00
C GLY A 219 -14.27 9.27 -4.97
N LEU A 220 -13.65 8.36 -5.70
CA LEU A 220 -14.02 6.95 -5.76
C LEU A 220 -12.85 6.06 -5.35
N LEU A 221 -13.09 5.14 -4.45
CA LEU A 221 -12.16 4.08 -4.02
C LEU A 221 -12.53 2.78 -4.72
N ILE A 222 -11.56 2.12 -5.34
CA ILE A 222 -11.73 0.79 -5.92
C ILE A 222 -11.04 -0.19 -4.95
N ALA A 223 -11.85 -0.84 -4.13
CA ALA A 223 -11.36 -1.78 -3.13
C ALA A 223 -11.29 -3.20 -3.70
N ASP A 224 -10.23 -3.92 -3.36
CA ASP A 224 -10.11 -5.34 -3.66
C ASP A 224 -10.93 -6.13 -2.63
N ASN A 225 -11.74 -7.10 -3.10
CA ASN A 225 -12.57 -7.95 -2.23
C ASN A 225 -11.76 -9.18 -1.81
N ASP A 226 -10.75 -8.98 -0.96
CA ASP A 226 -9.95 -10.06 -0.42
C ASP A 226 -10.58 -10.70 0.84
N ALA A 227 -10.14 -11.91 1.19
CA ALA A 227 -10.63 -12.63 2.36
C ALA A 227 -10.31 -11.93 3.70
N SER A 228 -9.35 -10.99 3.73
CA SER A 228 -9.01 -10.20 4.92
C SER A 228 -9.94 -9.02 5.16
N GLY A 229 -10.73 -8.63 4.15
CA GLY A 229 -11.59 -7.45 4.17
C GLY A 229 -10.84 -6.12 4.36
N THR A 230 -9.52 -6.12 4.15
CA THR A 230 -8.69 -4.92 4.41
C THR A 230 -9.03 -3.79 3.45
N GLY A 231 -9.22 -4.07 2.16
CA GLY A 231 -9.60 -3.08 1.16
C GLY A 231 -10.96 -2.45 1.48
N GLN A 232 -11.95 -3.25 1.81
CA GLN A 232 -13.29 -2.78 2.19
C GLN A 232 -13.24 -1.90 3.45
N ARG A 233 -12.57 -2.36 4.51
CA ARG A 233 -12.44 -1.59 5.76
C ARG A 233 -11.77 -0.24 5.52
N VAL A 234 -10.69 -0.17 4.74
CA VAL A 234 -10.03 1.09 4.38
C VAL A 234 -10.99 2.01 3.62
N ALA A 235 -11.80 1.47 2.72
CA ALA A 235 -12.79 2.24 1.98
C ALA A 235 -13.87 2.83 2.91
N GLU A 236 -14.43 2.03 3.80
CA GLU A 236 -15.42 2.45 4.79
C GLU A 236 -14.87 3.49 5.77
N GLU A 237 -13.68 3.27 6.32
CA GLU A 237 -13.02 4.21 7.24
C GLU A 237 -12.64 5.54 6.58
N SER A 238 -12.40 5.55 5.26
CA SER A 238 -12.06 6.77 4.51
C SER A 238 -13.22 7.74 4.34
N GLY A 239 -14.46 7.25 4.43
CA GLY A 239 -15.66 8.01 4.13
C GLY A 239 -15.87 8.34 2.65
N TRP A 240 -15.03 7.80 1.75
CA TRP A 240 -15.19 7.96 0.31
C TRP A 240 -16.28 7.02 -0.23
N LYS A 241 -16.87 7.36 -1.38
CA LYS A 241 -17.59 6.36 -2.16
C LYS A 241 -16.64 5.27 -2.58
N TYR A 242 -17.10 4.02 -2.58
CA TYR A 242 -16.25 2.93 -3.02
C TYR A 242 -16.97 1.93 -3.91
N TRP A 243 -16.19 1.22 -4.69
CA TRP A 243 -16.59 0.07 -5.47
C TRP A 243 -15.93 -1.17 -4.88
N LEU A 244 -16.67 -2.27 -4.84
CA LEU A 244 -16.22 -3.59 -4.41
C LEU A 244 -16.84 -4.63 -5.34
N SER A 245 -16.08 -5.68 -5.71
CA SER A 245 -16.63 -6.81 -6.45
C SER A 245 -17.70 -7.53 -5.65
N ASP A 246 -18.66 -8.16 -6.34
CA ASP A 246 -19.69 -9.04 -5.76
C ASP A 246 -19.15 -10.43 -5.36
N ARG A 247 -17.89 -10.74 -5.65
CA ARG A 247 -17.23 -12.01 -5.33
C ARG A 247 -16.01 -11.81 -4.44
N ILE A 248 -15.89 -12.66 -3.44
CA ILE A 248 -14.69 -12.72 -2.59
C ILE A 248 -13.49 -13.20 -3.42
N GLN A 249 -12.31 -12.66 -3.18
CA GLN A 249 -11.06 -12.90 -3.91
C GLN A 249 -11.09 -12.43 -5.38
N GLU A 250 -11.92 -11.47 -5.72
CA GLU A 250 -11.98 -10.88 -7.04
C GLU A 250 -11.61 -9.40 -6.97
N ASP A 251 -10.56 -9.00 -7.69
CA ASP A 251 -10.22 -7.60 -7.89
C ASP A 251 -11.03 -6.98 -9.06
N CYS A 252 -10.90 -5.68 -9.26
CA CYS A 252 -11.65 -5.00 -10.33
C CYS A 252 -11.22 -5.42 -11.75
N ASN A 253 -9.99 -5.87 -11.95
CA ASN A 253 -9.56 -6.40 -13.23
C ASN A 253 -10.16 -7.79 -13.51
N ASP A 254 -10.19 -8.67 -12.51
CA ASP A 254 -10.83 -9.98 -12.63
C ASP A 254 -12.33 -9.84 -12.89
N TYR A 255 -12.99 -8.90 -12.16
CA TYR A 255 -14.39 -8.53 -12.44
C TYR A 255 -14.57 -8.05 -13.88
N HIS A 256 -13.70 -7.15 -14.37
CA HIS A 256 -13.73 -6.66 -15.75
C HIS A 256 -13.62 -7.81 -16.76
N GLN A 257 -12.68 -8.73 -16.57
CA GLN A 257 -12.54 -9.90 -17.45
C GLN A 257 -13.78 -10.80 -17.44
N ARG A 258 -14.45 -10.92 -16.31
CA ARG A 258 -15.67 -11.74 -16.16
C ARG A 258 -16.91 -11.12 -16.79
N VAL A 259 -17.15 -9.83 -16.56
CA VAL A 259 -18.41 -9.18 -16.97
C VAL A 259 -18.30 -8.31 -18.23
N GLY A 260 -17.08 -8.13 -18.73
CA GLY A 260 -16.77 -7.24 -19.84
C GLY A 260 -16.81 -5.75 -19.47
N LEU A 261 -16.33 -4.92 -20.38
CA LEU A 261 -16.21 -3.46 -20.16
C LEU A 261 -17.56 -2.79 -19.87
N PHE A 262 -18.63 -3.22 -20.53
CA PHE A 262 -19.97 -2.67 -20.30
C PHE A 262 -20.47 -2.95 -18.88
N GLY A 263 -20.33 -4.19 -18.41
CA GLY A 263 -20.70 -4.59 -17.05
C GLY A 263 -19.92 -3.82 -15.99
N LEU A 264 -18.59 -3.69 -16.16
CA LEU A 264 -17.76 -2.88 -15.29
C LEU A 264 -18.22 -1.41 -15.26
N THR A 265 -18.48 -0.82 -16.43
CA THR A 265 -18.93 0.57 -16.56
C THR A 265 -20.25 0.80 -15.81
N GLN A 266 -21.22 -0.10 -15.93
CA GLN A 266 -22.49 -0.02 -15.19
C GLN A 266 -22.26 -0.13 -13.68
N SER A 267 -21.40 -1.05 -13.23
CA SER A 267 -21.13 -1.28 -11.82
C SER A 267 -20.45 -0.06 -11.18
N LEU A 268 -19.42 0.51 -11.84
CA LEU A 268 -18.76 1.74 -11.37
C LEU A 268 -19.73 2.94 -11.32
N THR A 269 -20.61 3.06 -12.32
CA THR A 269 -21.64 4.13 -12.34
C THR A 269 -22.57 4.04 -11.13
N ARG A 270 -23.01 2.83 -10.75
CA ARG A 270 -23.85 2.62 -9.55
C ARG A 270 -23.13 3.08 -8.28
N SER A 271 -21.86 2.71 -8.12
CA SER A 271 -21.06 3.13 -6.95
C SER A 271 -20.87 4.65 -6.90
N MET A 272 -20.61 5.30 -8.02
CA MET A 272 -20.50 6.77 -8.08
C MET A 272 -21.80 7.48 -7.72
N LEU A 273 -22.97 6.90 -8.05
CA LEU A 273 -24.28 7.46 -7.73
C LEU A 273 -24.73 7.15 -6.29
N GLY A 274 -23.97 6.37 -5.53
CA GLY A 274 -24.32 6.00 -4.15
C GLY A 274 -25.47 4.98 -4.07
N ARG A 275 -25.77 4.24 -5.14
CA ARG A 275 -26.72 3.14 -5.12
C ARG A 275 -25.97 1.85 -4.78
N SER A 276 -25.98 1.47 -3.50
CA SER A 276 -25.46 0.18 -3.05
C SER A 276 -26.21 -0.99 -3.71
N ALA A 277 -25.50 -2.12 -3.88
CA ALA A 277 -26.02 -3.34 -4.53
C ALA A 277 -27.16 -4.07 -3.77
N GLU A 278 -27.71 -3.51 -2.70
CA GLU A 278 -28.68 -4.17 -1.81
C GLU A 278 -30.13 -4.14 -2.28
N SER A 279 -30.46 -3.74 -3.53
CA SER A 279 -31.86 -3.64 -3.98
C SER A 279 -32.32 -4.69 -4.99
N SER A 280 -31.59 -5.76 -5.25
CA SER A 280 -32.02 -6.76 -6.26
C SER A 280 -32.26 -8.18 -5.76
N ALA A 281 -32.33 -8.41 -4.43
CA ALA A 281 -32.58 -9.74 -3.85
C ALA A 281 -34.03 -9.97 -3.36
N HIS A 282 -34.98 -9.06 -3.65
CA HIS A 282 -36.39 -9.27 -3.33
C HIS A 282 -37.28 -8.74 -4.48
N ARG A 283 -37.41 -9.53 -5.54
CA ARG A 283 -38.62 -9.62 -6.38
C ARG A 283 -38.66 -10.96 -7.08
#